data_1b34bfc4b98d6bde6aaec5720fea5e76
#
_entry.id   1b34bfc4b98d6bde6aaec5720fea5e76
#
_cell.length_a   1.000
_cell.length_b   1.000
_cell.length_c   1.000
_cell.angle_alpha   90.00
_cell.angle_beta   90.00
_cell.angle_gamma   90.00
#
_symmetry.space_group_name_H-M   'P 1'
#
loop_
_entity.id
_entity.type
_entity.pdbx_description
1 polymer ?
#
loop_
_entity_poly.entity_id
_entity_poly.type
_entity_poly.pdbx_seq_one_letter_code
_entity_poly.pdbx_strand_id
1 'polypeptide(L)'
;MTLPEDLAGLKLRVSSNDLSISSFNSLGASSVGMDMGDVYQALQAKTIDAVENPITPLANRSFQEVAKYLVEDEHILATSMWICGDTFFQSLTADQQKILTEAADEAGLYNNELQEAAETDARQKLLDAGVTITTLTDEQKAKWIEAGQPFYDIAGETLGWSDGLYDTVKEAAK
;
A
#
# COMPACT_ATOMS: atom_id res chain seq x y z
N MET A 1 11.57 -13.74 5.26
CA MET A 1 10.57 -13.00 6.08
C MET A 1 9.20 -13.52 5.68
N THR A 2 8.51 -14.18 6.58
CA THR A 2 7.19 -14.78 6.34
C THR A 2 6.24 -14.62 7.52
N LEU A 3 6.76 -14.16 8.66
CA LEU A 3 6.00 -13.95 9.89
C LEU A 3 6.17 -12.51 10.39
N PRO A 4 5.21 -11.97 11.15
CA PRO A 4 5.30 -10.61 11.70
C PRO A 4 6.56 -10.38 12.52
N GLU A 5 7.01 -11.38 13.27
CA GLU A 5 8.21 -11.31 14.13
C GLU A 5 9.49 -11.04 13.33
N ASP A 6 9.50 -11.37 12.05
CA ASP A 6 10.63 -11.10 11.16
C ASP A 6 10.84 -9.60 10.91
N LEU A 7 9.85 -8.75 11.24
CA LEU A 7 9.96 -7.30 11.17
C LEU A 7 10.76 -6.69 12.35
N ALA A 8 11.02 -7.45 13.40
CA ALA A 8 11.62 -6.92 14.63
C ALA A 8 12.94 -6.20 14.36
N GLY A 9 12.94 -4.88 14.56
CA GLY A 9 14.11 -4.03 14.38
C GLY A 9 14.50 -3.74 12.91
N LEU A 10 13.75 -4.26 11.92
CA LEU A 10 13.97 -3.97 10.50
C LEU A 10 13.71 -2.49 10.23
N LYS A 11 14.66 -1.79 9.64
CA LYS A 11 14.47 -0.40 9.20
C LYS A 11 13.63 -0.42 7.92
N LEU A 12 12.33 -0.38 8.10
CA LEU A 12 11.37 -0.43 7.01
C LEU A 12 10.98 0.98 6.57
N ARG A 13 11.26 1.32 5.32
CA ARG A 13 10.71 2.53 4.73
C ARG A 13 9.20 2.36 4.50
N VAL A 14 8.46 3.32 4.97
CA VAL A 14 7.01 3.46 4.75
C VAL A 14 6.69 4.85 4.22
N SER A 15 5.44 5.08 3.80
CA SER A 15 4.96 6.42 3.47
C SER A 15 5.00 7.35 4.69
N SER A 16 5.29 8.64 4.46
CA SER A 16 5.44 9.65 5.52
C SER A 16 4.09 10.09 6.09
N ASN A 17 3.32 9.15 6.63
CA ASN A 17 2.06 9.41 7.32
C ASN A 17 1.96 8.59 8.60
N ASP A 18 1.18 9.07 9.55
CA ASP A 18 1.08 8.49 10.90
C ASP A 18 0.50 7.08 10.88
N LEU A 19 -0.43 6.78 9.98
CA LEU A 19 -1.01 5.45 9.85
C LEU A 19 0.06 4.42 9.47
N SER A 20 0.82 4.67 8.40
CA SER A 20 1.86 3.74 7.92
C SER A 20 2.98 3.56 8.95
N ILE A 21 3.43 4.66 9.57
CA ILE A 21 4.50 4.62 10.56
C ILE A 21 4.04 3.84 11.81
N SER A 22 2.86 4.15 12.34
CA SER A 22 2.36 3.55 13.57
C SER A 22 2.00 2.07 13.39
N SER A 23 1.39 1.69 12.26
CA SER A 23 1.01 0.31 12.00
C SER A 23 2.22 -0.63 11.94
N PHE A 24 3.27 -0.27 11.18
CA PHE A 24 4.45 -1.11 11.09
C PHE A 24 5.31 -1.08 12.36
N ASN A 25 5.34 0.04 13.09
CA ASN A 25 5.97 0.08 14.42
C ASN A 25 5.26 -0.84 15.42
N SER A 26 3.93 -0.96 15.35
CA SER A 26 3.18 -1.88 16.22
C SER A 26 3.53 -3.36 15.95
N LEU A 27 3.97 -3.68 14.74
CA LEU A 27 4.44 -4.99 14.32
C LEU A 27 5.94 -5.21 14.64
N GLY A 28 6.61 -4.23 15.27
CA GLY A 28 8.01 -4.33 15.70
C GLY A 28 9.05 -3.81 14.69
N ALA A 29 8.64 -3.29 13.54
CA ALA A 29 9.55 -2.63 12.62
C ALA A 29 10.12 -1.33 13.21
N SER A 30 11.26 -0.88 12.69
CA SER A 30 11.76 0.47 12.86
C SER A 30 11.36 1.29 11.63
N SER A 31 10.13 1.82 11.63
CA SER A 31 9.58 2.49 10.46
C SER A 31 10.26 3.82 10.18
N VAL A 32 10.61 4.06 8.93
CA VAL A 32 11.24 5.29 8.44
C VAL A 32 10.33 5.93 7.39
N GLY A 33 9.67 7.03 7.75
CA GLY A 33 8.91 7.85 6.80
C GLY A 33 9.85 8.51 5.80
N MET A 34 9.69 8.23 4.50
CA MET A 34 10.60 8.75 3.47
C MET A 34 9.89 8.86 2.13
N ASP A 35 10.19 9.93 1.39
CA ASP A 35 9.69 10.09 0.03
C ASP A 35 10.23 9.00 -0.91
N MET A 36 9.35 8.53 -1.80
CA MET A 36 9.67 7.41 -2.70
C MET A 36 10.88 7.70 -3.62
N GLY A 37 11.18 8.97 -3.89
CA GLY A 37 12.33 9.38 -4.69
C GLY A 37 13.69 9.05 -4.08
N ASP A 38 13.76 8.97 -2.74
CA ASP A 38 15.01 8.78 -2.00
C ASP A 38 15.27 7.29 -1.67
N VAL A 39 14.28 6.43 -1.84
CA VAL A 39 14.30 5.03 -1.39
C VAL A 39 15.40 4.21 -2.07
N TYR A 40 15.60 4.37 -3.39
CA TYR A 40 16.63 3.61 -4.09
C TYR A 40 18.02 3.85 -3.49
N GLN A 41 18.36 5.11 -3.27
CA GLN A 41 19.66 5.49 -2.69
C GLN A 41 19.78 5.03 -1.24
N ALA A 42 18.70 5.10 -0.47
CA ALA A 42 18.67 4.65 0.92
C ALA A 42 18.86 3.13 1.05
N LEU A 43 18.24 2.33 0.17
CA LEU A 43 18.48 0.88 0.07
C LEU A 43 19.91 0.58 -0.37
N GLN A 44 20.43 1.27 -1.39
CA GLN A 44 21.78 1.09 -1.88
C GLN A 44 22.83 1.42 -0.80
N ALA A 45 22.62 2.49 -0.05
CA ALA A 45 23.48 2.91 1.05
C ALA A 45 23.27 2.10 2.35
N LYS A 46 22.25 1.20 2.38
CA LYS A 46 21.86 0.41 3.56
C LYS A 46 21.50 1.28 4.78
N THR A 47 20.94 2.46 4.55
CA THR A 47 20.38 3.30 5.61
C THR A 47 18.99 2.86 6.01
N ILE A 48 18.29 2.16 5.09
CA ILE A 48 17.10 1.35 5.32
C ILE A 48 17.35 -0.09 4.85
N ASP A 49 16.63 -1.04 5.41
CA ASP A 49 16.78 -2.46 5.11
C ASP A 49 15.71 -2.96 4.12
N ALA A 50 14.53 -2.35 4.15
CA ALA A 50 13.37 -2.75 3.35
C ALA A 50 12.48 -1.56 3.00
N VAL A 51 11.56 -1.78 2.06
CA VAL A 51 10.52 -0.84 1.63
C VAL A 51 9.22 -1.61 1.42
N GLU A 52 8.10 -1.02 1.80
CA GLU A 52 6.76 -1.47 1.42
C GLU A 52 6.22 -0.62 0.28
N ASN A 53 5.54 -1.26 -0.65
CA ASN A 53 4.77 -0.61 -1.72
C ASN A 53 4.09 -1.68 -2.61
N PRO A 54 3.06 -1.35 -3.40
CA PRO A 54 2.58 -2.22 -4.46
C PRO A 54 3.69 -2.63 -5.43
N ILE A 55 3.55 -3.81 -6.04
CA ILE A 55 4.59 -4.43 -6.86
C ILE A 55 4.99 -3.60 -8.09
N THR A 56 4.01 -2.94 -8.73
CA THR A 56 4.23 -2.13 -9.94
C THR A 56 5.18 -0.95 -9.71
N PRO A 57 4.98 -0.09 -8.68
CA PRO A 57 5.96 0.94 -8.34
C PRO A 57 7.35 0.40 -8.01
N LEU A 58 7.46 -0.75 -7.34
CA LEU A 58 8.75 -1.36 -7.00
C LEU A 58 9.54 -1.72 -8.27
N ALA A 59 8.90 -2.38 -9.23
CA ALA A 59 9.50 -2.79 -10.50
C ALA A 59 9.85 -1.58 -11.40
N ASN A 60 9.00 -0.56 -11.42
CA ASN A 60 9.19 0.62 -12.26
C ASN A 60 10.31 1.56 -11.77
N ARG A 61 10.66 1.48 -10.48
CA ARG A 61 11.74 2.27 -9.86
C ARG A 61 13.06 1.52 -9.75
N SER A 62 13.18 0.38 -10.42
CA SER A 62 14.41 -0.44 -10.46
C SER A 62 14.88 -0.94 -9.09
N PHE A 63 13.99 -1.08 -8.11
CA PHE A 63 14.38 -1.55 -6.78
C PHE A 63 14.94 -2.97 -6.78
N GLN A 64 14.62 -3.78 -7.78
CA GLN A 64 15.22 -5.10 -8.01
C GLN A 64 16.75 -5.07 -8.17
N GLU A 65 17.36 -3.92 -8.43
CA GLU A 65 18.82 -3.80 -8.49
C GLU A 65 19.45 -3.81 -7.10
N VAL A 66 18.76 -3.25 -6.11
CA VAL A 66 19.26 -3.04 -4.73
C VAL A 66 18.56 -3.92 -3.69
N ALA A 67 17.41 -4.54 -4.03
CA ALA A 67 16.66 -5.47 -3.18
C ALA A 67 16.30 -6.73 -3.98
N LYS A 68 16.66 -7.90 -3.46
CA LYS A 68 16.53 -9.18 -4.17
C LYS A 68 15.43 -10.11 -3.59
N TYR A 69 14.72 -9.66 -2.59
CA TYR A 69 13.66 -10.42 -1.94
C TYR A 69 12.39 -9.60 -1.87
N LEU A 70 11.27 -10.18 -2.28
CA LEU A 70 9.93 -9.62 -2.19
C LEU A 70 9.03 -10.59 -1.42
N VAL A 71 8.22 -10.08 -0.52
CA VAL A 71 7.15 -10.83 0.14
C VAL A 71 5.82 -10.23 -0.28
N GLU A 72 4.95 -11.08 -0.84
CA GLU A 72 3.58 -10.72 -1.18
C GLU A 72 2.71 -11.00 0.06
N ASP A 73 2.57 -10.01 0.92
CA ASP A 73 1.84 -10.09 2.18
C ASP A 73 0.41 -9.51 2.11
N GLU A 74 0.11 -8.81 1.01
CA GLU A 74 -1.22 -8.25 0.72
C GLU A 74 -1.77 -7.36 1.87
N HIS A 75 -0.88 -6.66 2.59
CA HIS A 75 -1.24 -5.84 3.76
C HIS A 75 -2.06 -4.60 3.41
N ILE A 76 -2.09 -4.17 2.16
CA ILE A 76 -2.84 -3.00 1.71
C ILE A 76 -3.52 -3.28 0.37
N LEU A 77 -4.79 -2.91 0.29
CA LEU A 77 -5.48 -2.75 -0.98
C LEU A 77 -5.38 -1.29 -1.41
N ALA A 78 -4.53 -1.02 -2.38
CA ALA A 78 -4.37 0.34 -2.91
C ALA A 78 -5.60 0.73 -3.72
N THR A 79 -6.25 1.81 -3.34
CA THR A 79 -7.40 2.37 -4.04
C THR A 79 -7.05 3.74 -4.62
N SER A 80 -7.62 4.06 -5.77
CA SER A 80 -7.55 5.39 -6.38
C SER A 80 -8.94 6.00 -6.44
N MET A 81 -9.04 7.30 -6.25
CA MET A 81 -10.30 8.02 -6.33
C MET A 81 -10.13 9.32 -7.11
N TRP A 82 -11.16 9.69 -7.85
CA TRP A 82 -11.25 10.98 -8.49
C TRP A 82 -11.81 11.99 -7.49
N ILE A 83 -11.11 13.10 -7.28
CA ILE A 83 -11.54 14.17 -6.37
C ILE A 83 -11.59 15.48 -7.16
N CYS A 84 -12.68 16.25 -6.95
CA CYS A 84 -12.74 17.64 -7.39
C CYS A 84 -13.29 18.53 -6.27
N GLY A 85 -12.97 19.81 -6.30
CA GLY A 85 -13.47 20.75 -5.32
C GLY A 85 -15.00 20.92 -5.46
N ASP A 86 -15.72 20.88 -4.34
CA ASP A 86 -17.19 21.01 -4.31
C ASP A 86 -17.65 22.30 -4.99
N THR A 87 -17.05 23.44 -4.70
CA THR A 87 -17.37 24.74 -5.33
C THR A 87 -17.26 24.66 -6.86
N PHE A 88 -16.24 23.98 -7.38
CA PHE A 88 -16.09 23.78 -8.83
C PHE A 88 -17.21 22.88 -9.36
N PHE A 89 -17.45 21.74 -8.72
CA PHE A 89 -18.48 20.80 -9.17
C PHE A 89 -19.87 21.43 -9.17
N GLN A 90 -20.21 22.20 -8.16
CA GLN A 90 -21.49 22.91 -8.04
C GLN A 90 -21.62 24.08 -9.05
N SER A 91 -20.53 24.60 -9.58
CA SER A 91 -20.57 25.63 -10.63
C SER A 91 -20.90 25.08 -12.02
N LEU A 92 -20.86 23.76 -12.19
CA LEU A 92 -21.18 23.09 -13.45
C LEU A 92 -22.69 22.94 -13.64
N THR A 93 -23.14 22.93 -14.88
CA THR A 93 -24.55 22.56 -15.21
C THR A 93 -24.76 21.07 -14.90
N ALA A 94 -26.02 20.67 -14.73
CA ALA A 94 -26.36 19.26 -14.49
C ALA A 94 -25.81 18.32 -15.58
N ASP A 95 -25.84 18.73 -16.85
CA ASP A 95 -25.30 17.94 -17.95
C ASP A 95 -23.76 17.83 -17.86
N GLN A 96 -23.08 18.90 -17.46
CA GLN A 96 -21.62 18.88 -17.27
C GLN A 96 -21.22 18.00 -16.07
N GLN A 97 -21.96 18.07 -14.96
CA GLN A 97 -21.75 17.20 -13.79
C GLN A 97 -21.90 15.72 -14.20
N LYS A 98 -22.96 15.41 -14.96
CA LYS A 98 -23.18 14.06 -15.47
C LYS A 98 -22.02 13.57 -16.34
N ILE A 99 -21.61 14.37 -17.32
CA ILE A 99 -20.48 14.02 -18.23
C ILE A 99 -19.21 13.77 -17.42
N LEU A 100 -18.91 14.62 -16.43
CA LEU A 100 -17.70 14.48 -15.60
C LEU A 100 -17.74 13.19 -14.78
N THR A 101 -18.88 12.87 -14.18
CA THR A 101 -19.05 11.63 -13.40
C THR A 101 -18.93 10.39 -14.27
N GLU A 102 -19.63 10.35 -15.41
CA GLU A 102 -19.58 9.21 -16.34
C GLU A 102 -18.16 9.00 -16.91
N ALA A 103 -17.45 10.08 -17.23
CA ALA A 103 -16.07 10.00 -17.70
C ALA A 103 -15.10 9.50 -16.59
N ALA A 104 -15.31 9.91 -15.33
CA ALA A 104 -14.53 9.43 -14.21
C ALA A 104 -14.77 7.92 -13.94
N ASP A 105 -16.02 7.48 -14.01
CA ASP A 105 -16.39 6.07 -13.85
C ASP A 105 -15.76 5.19 -14.95
N GLU A 106 -15.87 5.61 -16.22
CA GLU A 106 -15.26 4.92 -17.36
C GLU A 106 -13.74 4.86 -17.23
N ALA A 107 -13.11 5.97 -16.88
CA ALA A 107 -11.66 6.03 -16.66
C ALA A 107 -11.23 5.15 -15.49
N GLY A 108 -12.04 5.04 -14.42
CA GLY A 108 -11.79 4.15 -13.28
C GLY A 108 -11.79 2.67 -13.68
N LEU A 109 -12.80 2.25 -14.44
CA LEU A 109 -12.88 0.87 -14.95
C LEU A 109 -11.70 0.54 -15.86
N TYR A 110 -11.37 1.42 -16.79
CA TYR A 110 -10.21 1.25 -17.68
C TYR A 110 -8.88 1.21 -16.91
N ASN A 111 -8.74 2.04 -15.88
CA ASN A 111 -7.55 1.99 -15.02
C ASN A 111 -7.40 0.64 -14.31
N ASN A 112 -8.48 0.02 -13.85
CA ASN A 112 -8.42 -1.30 -13.20
C ASN A 112 -7.87 -2.36 -14.17
N GLU A 113 -8.35 -2.39 -15.42
CA GLU A 113 -7.83 -3.31 -16.44
C GLU A 113 -6.33 -3.10 -16.69
N LEU A 114 -5.88 -1.84 -16.77
CA LEU A 114 -4.46 -1.52 -16.95
C LEU A 114 -3.61 -1.92 -15.75
N GLN A 115 -4.13 -1.79 -14.54
CA GLN A 115 -3.40 -2.16 -13.31
C GLN A 115 -3.19 -3.67 -13.20
N GLU A 116 -4.19 -4.48 -13.52
CA GLU A 116 -4.05 -5.95 -13.54
C GLU A 116 -2.94 -6.41 -14.51
N ALA A 117 -2.94 -5.83 -15.73
CA ALA A 117 -1.90 -6.13 -16.71
C ALA A 117 -0.51 -5.66 -16.24
N ALA A 118 -0.42 -4.44 -15.69
CA ALA A 118 0.82 -3.86 -15.19
C ALA A 118 1.40 -4.62 -13.99
N GLU A 119 0.56 -5.18 -13.13
CA GLU A 119 1.00 -6.00 -12.00
C GLU A 119 1.63 -7.32 -12.47
N THR A 120 1.00 -7.98 -13.45
CA THR A 120 1.54 -9.19 -14.07
C THR A 120 2.90 -8.93 -14.71
N ASP A 121 3.03 -7.85 -15.49
CA ASP A 121 4.28 -7.47 -16.13
C ASP A 121 5.37 -7.10 -15.11
N ALA A 122 5.00 -6.37 -14.06
CA ALA A 122 5.90 -5.99 -12.99
C ALA A 122 6.47 -7.21 -12.26
N ARG A 123 5.60 -8.18 -11.96
CA ARG A 123 6.00 -9.44 -11.32
C ARG A 123 6.98 -10.21 -12.19
N GLN A 124 6.71 -10.33 -13.49
CA GLN A 124 7.61 -11.01 -14.43
C GLN A 124 8.96 -10.27 -14.52
N LYS A 125 8.96 -8.96 -14.62
CA LYS A 125 10.17 -8.12 -14.63
C LYS A 125 11.05 -8.34 -13.40
N LEU A 126 10.44 -8.46 -12.20
CA LEU A 126 11.18 -8.74 -10.98
C LEU A 126 11.79 -10.15 -10.98
N LEU A 127 11.05 -11.16 -11.44
CA LEU A 127 11.56 -12.53 -11.58
C LEU A 127 12.73 -12.60 -12.56
N ASP A 128 12.62 -11.96 -13.72
CA ASP A 128 13.68 -11.92 -14.75
C ASP A 128 14.95 -11.22 -14.24
N ALA A 129 14.79 -10.26 -13.31
CA ALA A 129 15.90 -9.60 -12.63
C ALA A 129 16.48 -10.41 -11.46
N GLY A 130 16.03 -11.64 -11.23
CA GLY A 130 16.50 -12.54 -10.19
C GLY A 130 16.02 -12.21 -8.78
N VAL A 131 14.86 -11.54 -8.65
CA VAL A 131 14.20 -11.34 -7.36
C VAL A 131 13.52 -12.64 -6.93
N THR A 132 13.74 -13.04 -5.69
CA THR A 132 13.01 -14.13 -5.07
C THR A 132 11.70 -13.59 -4.51
N ILE A 133 10.57 -14.05 -5.05
CA ILE A 133 9.23 -13.67 -4.61
C ILE A 133 8.67 -14.75 -3.69
N THR A 134 8.23 -14.39 -2.53
CA THR A 134 7.59 -15.26 -1.54
C THR A 134 6.15 -14.85 -1.36
N THR A 135 5.21 -15.72 -1.69
CA THR A 135 3.79 -15.56 -1.40
C THR A 135 3.47 -16.22 -0.07
N LEU A 136 2.77 -15.53 0.80
CA LEU A 136 2.39 -16.05 2.11
C LEU A 136 1.27 -17.08 1.99
N THR A 137 1.34 -18.13 2.82
CA THR A 137 0.23 -19.07 3.00
C THR A 137 -0.90 -18.44 3.80
N ASP A 138 -2.12 -19.00 3.73
CA ASP A 138 -3.26 -18.52 4.50
C ASP A 138 -2.97 -18.53 6.02
N GLU A 139 -2.25 -19.54 6.52
CA GLU A 139 -1.83 -19.61 7.91
C GLU A 139 -0.88 -18.45 8.28
N GLN A 140 0.05 -18.12 7.39
CA GLN A 140 0.97 -17.00 7.61
C GLN A 140 0.22 -15.65 7.56
N LYS A 141 -0.69 -15.46 6.58
CA LYS A 141 -1.53 -14.26 6.50
C LYS A 141 -2.40 -14.09 7.76
N ALA A 142 -2.97 -15.18 8.30
CA ALA A 142 -3.74 -15.13 9.53
C ALA A 142 -2.92 -14.61 10.72
N LYS A 143 -1.62 -14.98 10.82
CA LYS A 143 -0.73 -14.45 11.86
C LYS A 143 -0.46 -12.96 11.70
N TRP A 144 -0.34 -12.46 10.47
CA TRP A 144 -0.20 -11.03 10.20
C TRP A 144 -1.45 -10.25 10.62
N ILE A 145 -2.64 -10.76 10.31
CA ILE A 145 -3.91 -10.18 10.71
C ILE A 145 -4.03 -10.14 12.24
N GLU A 146 -3.71 -11.24 12.93
CA GLU A 146 -3.72 -11.33 14.39
C GLU A 146 -2.75 -10.33 15.02
N ALA A 147 -1.52 -10.25 14.51
CA ALA A 147 -0.51 -9.32 15.02
C ALA A 147 -0.87 -7.85 14.81
N GLY A 148 -1.60 -7.51 13.73
CA GLY A 148 -2.05 -6.15 13.44
C GLY A 148 -3.28 -5.71 14.25
N GLN A 149 -4.08 -6.65 14.77
CA GLN A 149 -5.35 -6.33 15.43
C GLN A 149 -5.21 -5.34 16.61
N PRO A 150 -4.24 -5.45 17.53
CA PRO A 150 -4.08 -4.49 18.63
C PRO A 150 -3.86 -3.05 18.18
N PHE A 151 -3.24 -2.84 17.03
CA PHE A 151 -3.08 -1.51 16.46
C PHE A 151 -4.44 -0.95 16.02
N TYR A 152 -5.25 -1.72 15.32
CA TYR A 152 -6.56 -1.28 14.83
C TYR A 152 -7.55 -1.00 15.97
N ASP A 153 -7.41 -1.67 17.10
CA ASP A 153 -8.27 -1.45 18.28
C ASP A 153 -8.10 -0.03 18.87
N ILE A 154 -6.91 0.59 18.68
CA ILE A 154 -6.62 1.93 19.17
C ILE A 154 -6.47 2.99 18.06
N ALA A 155 -6.40 2.58 16.81
CA ALA A 155 -6.13 3.48 15.68
C ALA A 155 -7.18 4.55 15.51
N GLY A 156 -8.45 4.25 15.77
CA GLY A 156 -9.55 5.19 15.70
C GLY A 156 -9.32 6.44 16.56
N GLU A 157 -8.93 6.24 17.82
CA GLU A 157 -8.65 7.34 18.74
C GLU A 157 -7.33 8.05 18.37
N THR A 158 -6.30 7.28 18.02
CA THR A 158 -4.96 7.83 17.74
C THR A 158 -4.92 8.64 16.44
N LEU A 159 -5.67 8.22 15.41
CA LEU A 159 -5.67 8.80 14.08
C LEU A 159 -6.89 9.68 13.79
N GLY A 160 -7.79 9.83 14.77
CA GLY A 160 -8.97 10.67 14.65
C GLY A 160 -10.01 10.15 13.65
N TRP A 161 -10.18 8.84 13.54
CA TRP A 161 -11.23 8.26 12.70
C TRP A 161 -12.61 8.55 13.28
N SER A 162 -13.61 8.68 12.41
CA SER A 162 -15.00 8.79 12.87
C SER A 162 -15.45 7.50 13.56
N ASP A 163 -16.32 7.68 14.55
CA ASP A 163 -16.86 6.56 15.34
C ASP A 163 -17.47 5.48 14.43
N GLY A 164 -17.10 4.22 14.65
CA GLY A 164 -17.61 3.07 13.90
C GLY A 164 -17.04 2.90 12.47
N LEU A 165 -16.10 3.76 12.02
CA LEU A 165 -15.52 3.64 10.69
C LEU A 165 -14.83 2.30 10.49
N TYR A 166 -14.02 1.86 11.45
CA TYR A 166 -13.31 0.59 11.36
C TYR A 166 -14.27 -0.60 11.27
N ASP A 167 -15.32 -0.62 12.08
CA ASP A 167 -16.32 -1.69 12.05
C ASP A 167 -17.07 -1.70 10.72
N THR A 168 -17.41 -0.53 10.17
CA THR A 168 -18.04 -0.40 8.86
C THR A 168 -17.19 -0.99 7.75
N VAL A 169 -15.88 -0.67 7.74
CA VAL A 169 -14.93 -1.22 6.75
C VAL A 169 -14.77 -2.72 6.93
N LYS A 170 -14.63 -3.20 8.16
CA LYS A 170 -14.49 -4.62 8.48
C LYS A 170 -15.72 -5.44 8.07
N GLU A 171 -16.91 -4.88 8.17
CA GLU A 171 -18.14 -5.53 7.71
C GLU A 171 -18.23 -5.57 6.19
N ALA A 172 -17.83 -4.52 5.51
CA ALA A 172 -17.83 -4.46 4.05
C ALA A 172 -16.79 -5.40 3.40
N ALA A 173 -15.78 -5.84 4.15
CA ALA A 173 -14.73 -6.75 3.70
C ALA A 173 -15.05 -8.24 3.86
N LYS A 174 -16.25 -8.58 4.38
CA LYS A 174 -16.73 -9.98 4.53
C LYS A 174 -17.41 -10.47 3.25
#